data_61c9fcb6328eb3fafcbe62364a9adef3
#
_entry.id   61c9fcb6328eb3fafcbe62364a9adef3
#
_cell.length_a   1.000
_cell.length_b   1.000
_cell.length_c   1.000
_cell.angle_alpha   90.00
_cell.angle_beta   90.00
_cell.angle_gamma   90.00
#
_symmetry.space_group_name_H-M   'P 1'
#
loop_
_entity.id
_entity.type
_entity.pdbx_description
1 polymer ?
#
loop_
_entity_poly.entity_id
_entity_poly.type
_entity_poly.pdbx_seq_one_letter_code
_entity_poly.pdbx_strand_id
1 'polypeptide(L)'
;MSMPQPASASAPAFSDVPRWDRGGAPAELDGAITEDDGALPGRVTVFDDEFPGVANLDAELLQALRTAATEAAEDGIELHVNSGWRSAEYQNQLRREAVSRYGSEEEAARWVATADTSAHVSGDAVDVGPFGVTAWLSEHGAEYGLCQIYSNEPWHYELRAAAIDRGCPPVYADSAHHPSTRQ
;
A
#
# COMPACT_ATOMS: atom_id res chain seq x y z
N MET A 1 -9.15 44.41 1.40
CA MET A 1 -9.53 43.26 0.54
C MET A 1 -8.84 42.04 1.15
N SER A 2 -9.57 41.24 1.94
CA SER A 2 -9.04 39.98 2.53
C SER A 2 -9.17 38.87 1.51
N MET A 3 -8.06 38.19 1.20
CA MET A 3 -8.08 37.00 0.38
C MET A 3 -8.68 35.83 1.21
N PRO A 4 -9.52 34.98 0.60
CA PRO A 4 -9.96 33.78 1.26
C PRO A 4 -8.79 32.80 1.39
N GLN A 5 -8.59 32.28 2.61
CA GLN A 5 -7.68 31.16 2.85
C GLN A 5 -8.24 29.90 2.21
N PRO A 6 -7.39 29.07 1.59
CA PRO A 6 -7.83 27.76 1.09
C PRO A 6 -8.27 26.93 2.31
N ALA A 7 -9.43 26.32 2.19
CA ALA A 7 -9.94 25.38 3.19
C ALA A 7 -8.95 24.22 3.29
N SER A 8 -8.39 23.99 4.49
CA SER A 8 -7.65 22.78 4.81
C SER A 8 -8.59 21.61 4.64
N ALA A 9 -8.36 20.79 3.60
CA ALA A 9 -8.98 19.50 3.49
C ALA A 9 -8.48 18.67 4.68
N SER A 10 -9.34 18.42 5.65
CA SER A 10 -9.06 17.50 6.75
C SER A 10 -8.76 16.14 6.15
N ALA A 11 -7.67 15.51 6.57
CA ALA A 11 -7.41 14.11 6.24
C ALA A 11 -8.65 13.28 6.60
N PRO A 12 -9.07 12.31 5.76
CA PRO A 12 -10.22 11.47 6.05
C PRO A 12 -10.02 10.79 7.41
N ALA A 13 -11.08 10.76 8.22
CA ALA A 13 -11.04 10.03 9.48
C ALA A 13 -10.74 8.56 9.18
N PHE A 14 -10.06 7.87 10.10
CA PHE A 14 -9.69 6.44 9.96
C PHE A 14 -10.89 5.51 9.63
N SER A 15 -12.11 6.00 9.84
CA SER A 15 -13.37 5.37 9.45
C SER A 15 -13.67 5.41 7.94
N ASP A 16 -13.01 6.30 7.19
CA ASP A 16 -13.26 6.50 5.76
C ASP A 16 -12.27 5.73 4.87
N VAL A 17 -11.25 5.09 5.50
CA VAL A 17 -10.30 4.22 4.80
C VAL A 17 -11.04 2.97 4.31
N PRO A 18 -10.90 2.57 3.05
CA PRO A 18 -11.51 1.37 2.51
C PRO A 18 -11.20 0.13 3.35
N ARG A 19 -12.14 -0.80 3.42
CA ARG A 19 -12.07 -1.97 4.32
C ARG A 19 -10.90 -2.90 4.02
N TRP A 20 -10.45 -2.94 2.76
CA TRP A 20 -9.28 -3.69 2.30
C TRP A 20 -7.95 -3.04 2.76
N ASP A 21 -7.94 -1.75 3.12
CA ASP A 21 -6.78 -1.06 3.68
C ASP A 21 -6.66 -1.22 5.20
N ARG A 22 -7.62 -1.86 5.86
CA ARG A 22 -7.65 -2.01 7.31
C ARG A 22 -7.22 -3.40 7.82
N GLY A 23 -6.62 -4.24 6.97
CA GLY A 23 -6.17 -5.58 7.36
C GLY A 23 -7.29 -6.52 7.82
N GLY A 24 -8.50 -6.29 7.30
CA GLY A 24 -9.61 -7.23 7.43
C GLY A 24 -9.72 -8.06 6.17
N ALA A 25 -10.01 -9.35 6.31
CA ALA A 25 -10.36 -10.19 5.17
C ALA A 25 -11.36 -9.44 4.28
N PRO A 26 -11.18 -9.44 2.95
CA PRO A 26 -12.10 -8.79 2.04
C PRO A 26 -13.52 -9.25 2.36
N ALA A 27 -14.45 -8.30 2.48
CA ALA A 27 -15.86 -8.63 2.57
C ALA A 27 -16.22 -9.42 1.32
N GLU A 28 -16.70 -10.64 1.51
CA GLU A 28 -17.13 -11.61 0.49
C GLU A 28 -16.86 -11.12 -0.92
N LEU A 29 -15.63 -11.44 -1.41
CA LEU A 29 -15.25 -11.22 -2.79
C LEU A 29 -16.26 -12.01 -3.62
N ASP A 30 -16.93 -11.33 -4.52
CA ASP A 30 -17.99 -11.94 -5.34
C ASP A 30 -17.36 -13.05 -6.21
N GLY A 31 -17.24 -14.23 -5.61
CA GLY A 31 -17.04 -15.55 -6.21
C GLY A 31 -15.78 -15.83 -7.03
N ALA A 32 -14.89 -14.86 -7.29
CA ALA A 32 -13.79 -15.04 -8.25
C ALA A 32 -12.38 -14.86 -7.68
N ILE A 33 -12.16 -13.94 -6.74
CA ILE A 33 -10.82 -13.62 -6.21
C ILE A 33 -10.47 -14.51 -5.01
N THR A 34 -9.29 -15.12 -5.07
CA THR A 34 -8.78 -16.07 -4.08
C THR A 34 -7.39 -15.68 -3.59
N GLU A 35 -6.81 -16.48 -2.71
CA GLU A 35 -5.41 -16.34 -2.29
C GLU A 35 -4.45 -16.45 -3.48
N ASP A 36 -4.78 -17.24 -4.51
CA ASP A 36 -4.00 -17.35 -5.75
C ASP A 36 -3.91 -16.01 -6.52
N ASP A 37 -4.87 -15.11 -6.31
CA ASP A 37 -4.87 -13.75 -6.86
C ASP A 37 -4.14 -12.73 -5.99
N GLY A 38 -3.60 -13.17 -4.86
CA GLY A 38 -2.91 -12.31 -3.90
C GLY A 38 -3.78 -11.78 -2.77
N ALA A 39 -5.04 -12.25 -2.64
CA ALA A 39 -5.84 -11.94 -1.47
C ALA A 39 -5.21 -12.57 -0.22
N LEU A 40 -5.07 -11.79 0.85
CA LEU A 40 -4.45 -12.26 2.09
C LEU A 40 -5.49 -12.41 3.20
N PRO A 41 -5.45 -13.50 3.99
CA PRO A 41 -6.16 -13.56 5.26
C PRO A 41 -5.54 -12.55 6.25
N GLY A 42 -6.24 -12.27 7.34
CA GLY A 42 -5.71 -11.36 8.34
C GLY A 42 -4.45 -11.90 9.04
N ARG A 43 -3.52 -11.00 9.42
CA ARG A 43 -2.30 -11.30 10.19
C ARG A 43 -1.23 -12.11 9.43
N VAL A 44 -1.14 -11.94 8.12
CA VAL A 44 -0.03 -12.45 7.32
C VAL A 44 1.21 -11.59 7.55
N THR A 45 2.37 -12.21 7.65
CA THR A 45 3.66 -11.55 7.79
C THR A 45 4.49 -11.68 6.51
N VAL A 46 5.63 -11.00 6.45
CA VAL A 46 6.57 -11.09 5.31
C VAL A 46 7.32 -12.43 5.23
N PHE A 47 7.09 -13.32 6.18
CA PHE A 47 7.71 -14.67 6.26
C PHE A 47 6.77 -15.78 5.81
N ASP A 48 5.51 -15.47 5.55
CA ASP A 48 4.46 -16.43 5.17
C ASP A 48 4.44 -16.64 3.64
N ASP A 49 5.48 -17.33 3.13
CA ASP A 49 5.73 -17.56 1.69
C ASP A 49 4.69 -18.47 1.02
N GLU A 50 3.82 -19.12 1.77
CA GLU A 50 2.70 -19.90 1.22
C GLU A 50 1.66 -19.04 0.53
N PHE A 51 1.60 -17.74 0.83
CA PHE A 51 0.66 -16.81 0.20
C PHE A 51 1.28 -16.14 -1.02
N PRO A 52 0.68 -16.26 -2.22
CA PRO A 52 1.14 -15.57 -3.43
C PRO A 52 1.27 -14.05 -3.26
N GLY A 53 0.41 -13.44 -2.44
CA GLY A 53 0.51 -12.01 -2.12
C GLY A 53 1.83 -11.60 -1.45
N VAL A 54 2.53 -12.54 -0.77
CA VAL A 54 3.87 -12.36 -0.22
C VAL A 54 4.93 -12.91 -1.16
N ALA A 55 4.78 -14.15 -1.63
CA ALA A 55 5.79 -14.85 -2.41
C ALA A 55 6.10 -14.19 -3.77
N ASN A 56 5.13 -13.49 -4.37
CA ASN A 56 5.28 -12.80 -5.66
C ASN A 56 5.72 -11.32 -5.52
N LEU A 57 6.07 -10.86 -4.32
CA LEU A 57 6.73 -9.57 -4.17
C LEU A 57 8.11 -9.59 -4.84
N ASP A 58 8.55 -8.43 -5.34
CA ASP A 58 9.93 -8.27 -5.80
C ASP A 58 10.91 -8.75 -4.72
N ALA A 59 11.95 -9.49 -5.14
CA ALA A 59 12.85 -10.16 -4.22
C ALA A 59 13.67 -9.18 -3.34
N GLU A 60 14.03 -8.02 -3.88
CA GLU A 60 14.77 -7.00 -3.12
C GLU A 60 13.85 -6.29 -2.13
N LEU A 61 12.61 -5.99 -2.55
CA LEU A 61 11.57 -5.46 -1.66
C LEU A 61 11.28 -6.42 -0.52
N LEU A 62 11.06 -7.70 -0.81
CA LEU A 62 10.76 -8.72 0.21
C LEU A 62 11.93 -8.89 1.18
N GLN A 63 13.16 -8.86 0.69
CA GLN A 63 14.35 -8.93 1.54
C GLN A 63 14.46 -7.71 2.47
N ALA A 64 14.21 -6.50 1.96
CA ALA A 64 14.21 -5.27 2.75
C ALA A 64 13.13 -5.31 3.84
N LEU A 65 11.92 -5.77 3.48
CA LEU A 65 10.81 -5.93 4.42
C LEU A 65 11.12 -6.95 5.53
N ARG A 66 11.76 -8.07 5.21
CA ARG A 66 12.17 -9.08 6.20
C ARG A 66 13.20 -8.55 7.17
N THR A 67 14.16 -7.77 6.68
CA THR A 67 15.16 -7.13 7.54
C THR A 67 14.49 -6.13 8.48
N ALA A 68 13.66 -5.24 7.94
CA ALA A 68 12.91 -4.27 8.74
C ALA A 68 11.97 -4.93 9.76
N ALA A 69 11.27 -6.02 9.36
CA ALA A 69 10.37 -6.76 10.25
C ALA A 69 11.11 -7.41 11.42
N THR A 70 12.33 -7.91 11.17
CA THR A 70 13.17 -8.51 12.22
C THR A 70 13.60 -7.47 13.24
N GLU A 71 14.01 -6.28 12.80
CA GLU A 71 14.42 -5.21 13.71
C GLU A 71 13.22 -4.57 14.42
N ALA A 72 12.10 -4.36 13.72
CA ALA A 72 10.86 -3.88 14.34
C ALA A 72 10.38 -4.81 15.48
N ALA A 73 10.59 -6.12 15.33
CA ALA A 73 10.24 -7.09 16.37
C ALA A 73 11.08 -6.92 17.66
N GLU A 74 12.31 -6.41 17.57
CA GLU A 74 13.12 -6.08 18.76
C GLU A 74 12.49 -4.90 19.54
N ASP A 75 11.77 -4.01 18.86
CA ASP A 75 10.98 -2.92 19.45
C ASP A 75 9.57 -3.37 19.86
N GLY A 76 9.24 -4.67 19.73
CA GLY A 76 7.93 -5.22 20.05
C GLY A 76 6.85 -4.94 19.00
N ILE A 77 7.24 -4.59 17.77
CA ILE A 77 6.35 -4.27 16.66
C ILE A 77 6.32 -5.44 15.68
N GLU A 78 5.15 -6.02 15.47
CA GLU A 78 4.93 -7.09 14.50
C GLU A 78 4.43 -6.52 13.17
N LEU A 79 5.24 -6.64 12.11
CA LEU A 79 4.90 -6.17 10.76
C LEU A 79 3.98 -7.16 10.07
N HIS A 80 2.75 -6.72 9.81
CA HIS A 80 1.78 -7.48 9.02
C HIS A 80 1.69 -6.93 7.59
N VAL A 81 1.49 -7.82 6.63
CA VAL A 81 1.17 -7.50 5.24
C VAL A 81 -0.35 -7.49 5.09
N ASN A 82 -0.92 -6.33 4.85
CA ASN A 82 -2.34 -6.18 4.58
C ASN A 82 -2.66 -6.48 3.11
N SER A 83 -1.74 -6.13 2.21
CA SER A 83 -1.79 -6.44 0.79
C SER A 83 -0.38 -6.38 0.22
N GLY A 84 -0.02 -7.35 -0.60
CA GLY A 84 1.25 -7.40 -1.33
C GLY A 84 1.00 -7.47 -2.83
N TRP A 85 1.57 -8.50 -3.51
CA TRP A 85 1.28 -8.73 -4.91
C TRP A 85 -0.20 -9.03 -5.13
N ARG A 86 -0.73 -8.53 -6.27
CA ARG A 86 -2.11 -8.77 -6.71
C ARG A 86 -2.13 -9.20 -8.18
N SER A 87 -2.99 -10.16 -8.54
CA SER A 87 -3.27 -10.44 -9.95
C SER A 87 -3.92 -9.22 -10.64
N ALA A 88 -3.84 -9.16 -11.96
CA ALA A 88 -4.51 -8.11 -12.73
C ALA A 88 -6.04 -8.18 -12.55
N GLU A 89 -6.61 -9.37 -12.41
CA GLU A 89 -8.03 -9.59 -12.11
C GLU A 89 -8.42 -8.97 -10.78
N TYR A 90 -7.64 -9.23 -9.72
CA TYR A 90 -7.89 -8.66 -8.40
C TYR A 90 -7.80 -7.14 -8.43
N GLN A 91 -6.76 -6.59 -9.05
CA GLN A 91 -6.61 -5.14 -9.19
C GLN A 91 -7.77 -4.49 -9.97
N ASN A 92 -8.22 -5.15 -11.05
CA ASN A 92 -9.38 -4.68 -11.83
C ASN A 92 -10.69 -4.75 -11.02
N GLN A 93 -10.85 -5.75 -10.15
CA GLN A 93 -12.00 -5.81 -9.25
C GLN A 93 -11.97 -4.66 -8.26
N LEU A 94 -10.84 -4.43 -7.57
CA LEU A 94 -10.68 -3.30 -6.65
C LEU A 94 -10.96 -1.96 -7.34
N ARG A 95 -10.53 -1.83 -8.59
CA ARG A 95 -10.81 -0.63 -9.38
C ARG A 95 -12.32 -0.42 -9.63
N ARG A 96 -13.06 -1.48 -10.03
CA ARG A 96 -14.53 -1.41 -10.21
C ARG A 96 -15.23 -1.06 -8.91
N GLU A 97 -14.82 -1.63 -7.80
CA GLU A 97 -15.35 -1.33 -6.47
C GLU A 97 -15.09 0.13 -6.09
N ALA A 98 -13.88 0.65 -6.36
CA ALA A 98 -13.54 2.04 -6.14
C ALA A 98 -14.40 2.98 -6.99
N VAL A 99 -14.62 2.68 -8.28
CA VAL A 99 -15.51 3.48 -9.14
C VAL A 99 -16.93 3.49 -8.60
N SER A 100 -17.46 2.34 -8.18
CA SER A 100 -18.78 2.24 -7.56
C SER A 100 -18.87 3.06 -6.27
N ARG A 101 -17.82 3.07 -5.47
CA ARG A 101 -17.76 3.78 -4.18
C ARG A 101 -17.60 5.27 -4.34
N TYR A 102 -16.73 5.72 -5.21
CA TYR A 102 -16.35 7.14 -5.36
C TYR A 102 -17.11 7.84 -6.49
N GLY A 103 -17.86 7.10 -7.29
CA GLY A 103 -18.79 7.62 -8.29
C GLY A 103 -18.18 7.99 -9.64
N SER A 104 -16.85 7.95 -9.79
CA SER A 104 -16.17 8.19 -11.07
C SER A 104 -14.81 7.48 -11.16
N GLU A 105 -14.36 7.26 -12.39
CA GLU A 105 -13.01 6.73 -12.68
C GLU A 105 -11.92 7.68 -12.19
N GLU A 106 -12.12 8.98 -12.31
CA GLU A 106 -11.17 10.00 -11.87
C GLU A 106 -10.93 9.96 -10.36
N GLU A 107 -12.03 9.94 -9.57
CA GLU A 107 -11.92 9.84 -8.11
C GLU A 107 -11.38 8.47 -7.68
N ALA A 108 -11.78 7.39 -8.34
CA ALA A 108 -11.25 6.06 -8.07
C ALA A 108 -9.74 5.97 -8.34
N ALA A 109 -9.21 6.68 -9.35
CA ALA A 109 -7.79 6.68 -9.69
C ALA A 109 -6.88 7.21 -8.57
N ARG A 110 -7.42 8.01 -7.67
CA ARG A 110 -6.68 8.55 -6.53
C ARG A 110 -6.38 7.49 -5.45
N TRP A 111 -7.13 6.38 -5.47
CA TRP A 111 -7.06 5.32 -4.47
C TRP A 111 -6.62 3.97 -5.05
N VAL A 112 -6.97 3.70 -6.30
CA VAL A 112 -6.71 2.42 -6.94
C VAL A 112 -6.20 2.65 -8.36
N ALA A 113 -4.94 2.36 -8.60
CA ALA A 113 -4.32 2.39 -9.91
C ALA A 113 -4.95 1.33 -10.84
N THR A 114 -4.80 1.51 -12.15
CA THR A 114 -5.15 0.45 -13.12
C THR A 114 -4.19 -0.73 -13.00
N ALA A 115 -4.58 -1.90 -13.50
CA ALA A 115 -3.70 -3.08 -13.46
C ALA A 115 -2.36 -2.83 -14.18
N ASP A 116 -2.36 -2.05 -15.26
CA ASP A 116 -1.15 -1.77 -16.05
C ASP A 116 -0.17 -0.83 -15.33
N THR A 117 -0.63 -0.05 -14.35
CA THR A 117 0.20 0.95 -13.65
C THR A 117 0.35 0.66 -12.15
N SER A 118 -0.28 -0.39 -11.65
CA SER A 118 -0.25 -0.76 -10.25
C SER A 118 1.09 -1.40 -9.86
N ALA A 119 1.78 -0.80 -8.90
CA ALA A 119 2.98 -1.39 -8.31
C ALA A 119 2.69 -2.69 -7.54
N HIS A 120 1.45 -2.92 -7.09
CA HIS A 120 1.06 -4.21 -6.51
C HIS A 120 1.02 -5.33 -7.56
N VAL A 121 0.58 -5.04 -8.79
CA VAL A 121 0.52 -6.04 -9.86
C VAL A 121 1.92 -6.44 -10.34
N SER A 122 2.86 -5.51 -10.34
CA SER A 122 4.28 -5.83 -10.64
C SER A 122 5.04 -6.45 -9.45
N GLY A 123 4.48 -6.43 -8.24
CA GLY A 123 5.13 -6.91 -7.02
C GLY A 123 6.02 -5.88 -6.34
N ASP A 124 6.00 -4.63 -6.80
CA ASP A 124 6.90 -3.56 -6.32
C ASP A 124 6.34 -2.77 -5.13
N ALA A 125 5.15 -3.12 -4.64
CA ALA A 125 4.49 -2.43 -3.53
C ALA A 125 3.94 -3.38 -2.49
N VAL A 126 3.86 -2.89 -1.25
CA VAL A 126 3.25 -3.54 -0.11
C VAL A 126 2.43 -2.56 0.71
N ASP A 127 1.26 -2.99 1.17
CA ASP A 127 0.48 -2.30 2.18
C ASP A 127 0.69 -2.99 3.53
N VAL A 128 1.17 -2.23 4.52
CA VAL A 128 1.55 -2.76 5.83
C VAL A 128 0.65 -2.26 6.95
N GLY A 129 0.65 -2.98 8.04
CA GLY A 129 -0.10 -2.63 9.25
C GLY A 129 0.38 -3.42 10.46
N PRO A 130 -0.19 -3.15 11.63
CA PRO A 130 -1.11 -2.05 11.99
C PRO A 130 -0.43 -0.67 12.05
N PHE A 131 -1.14 0.37 12.49
CA PHE A 131 -0.63 1.76 12.53
C PHE A 131 0.73 1.90 13.22
N GLY A 132 1.04 1.09 14.24
CA GLY A 132 2.37 1.08 14.88
C GLY A 132 3.51 0.76 13.92
N VAL A 133 3.26 -0.10 12.92
CA VAL A 133 4.23 -0.44 11.85
C VAL A 133 4.49 0.75 10.95
N THR A 134 3.44 1.44 10.51
CA THR A 134 3.59 2.62 9.64
C THR A 134 4.31 3.76 10.36
N ALA A 135 4.07 3.94 11.67
CA ALA A 135 4.79 4.91 12.50
C ALA A 135 6.28 4.53 12.61
N TRP A 136 6.60 3.27 12.89
CA TRP A 136 7.98 2.78 12.95
C TRP A 136 8.70 2.92 11.61
N LEU A 137 8.07 2.52 10.50
CA LEU A 137 8.64 2.67 9.17
C LEU A 137 8.81 4.12 8.73
N SER A 138 8.00 5.06 9.22
CA SER A 138 8.20 6.48 8.93
C SER A 138 9.50 7.03 9.53
N GLU A 139 9.99 6.40 10.60
CA GLU A 139 11.23 6.78 11.27
C GLU A 139 12.43 5.98 10.77
N HIS A 140 12.27 4.69 10.51
CA HIS A 140 13.34 3.74 10.21
C HIS A 140 13.36 3.23 8.76
N GLY A 141 12.24 3.34 8.02
CA GLY A 141 12.08 2.71 6.72
C GLY A 141 13.16 3.07 5.68
N ALA A 142 13.65 4.31 5.71
CA ALA A 142 14.71 4.76 4.80
C ALA A 142 16.00 3.94 4.93
N GLU A 143 16.33 3.44 6.11
CA GLU A 143 17.53 2.63 6.38
C GLU A 143 17.52 1.31 5.59
N TYR A 144 16.33 0.82 5.24
CA TYR A 144 16.09 -0.38 4.43
C TYR A 144 15.70 -0.05 2.98
N GLY A 145 15.64 1.24 2.63
CA GLY A 145 15.10 1.69 1.35
C GLY A 145 13.58 1.61 1.23
N LEU A 146 12.86 1.38 2.34
CA LEU A 146 11.41 1.29 2.38
C LEU A 146 10.81 2.69 2.54
N CYS A 147 10.12 3.17 1.51
CA CYS A 147 9.56 4.53 1.49
C CYS A 147 8.05 4.52 1.30
N GLN A 148 7.36 5.31 2.11
CA GLN A 148 5.98 5.68 1.82
C GLN A 148 5.93 6.48 0.51
N ILE A 149 4.98 6.14 -0.38
CA ILE A 149 4.90 6.75 -1.71
C ILE A 149 3.78 7.78 -1.82
N TYR A 150 2.64 7.54 -1.16
CA TYR A 150 1.46 8.41 -1.25
C TYR A 150 1.08 9.00 0.10
N SER A 151 0.72 10.29 0.13
CA SER A 151 0.31 10.95 1.37
C SER A 151 -1.08 10.52 1.85
N ASN A 152 -1.95 10.09 0.93
CA ASN A 152 -3.28 9.57 1.26
C ASN A 152 -3.27 8.09 1.68
N GLU A 153 -2.16 7.38 1.45
CA GLU A 153 -1.98 5.95 1.76
C GLU A 153 -0.75 5.75 2.67
N PRO A 154 -0.83 6.05 3.98
CA PRO A 154 0.31 5.94 4.89
C PRO A 154 0.79 4.50 5.12
N TRP A 155 0.06 3.52 4.64
CA TRP A 155 0.38 2.09 4.67
C TRP A 155 1.14 1.60 3.43
N HIS A 156 1.14 2.37 2.31
CA HIS A 156 1.72 1.97 1.03
C HIS A 156 3.21 2.27 0.94
N TYR A 157 4.01 1.21 0.85
CA TYR A 157 5.48 1.28 0.80
C TYR A 157 6.02 0.60 -0.46
N GLU A 158 7.09 1.18 -1.02
CA GLU A 158 7.84 0.64 -2.13
C GLU A 158 9.34 0.72 -1.83
N LEU A 159 10.15 -0.09 -2.53
CA LEU A 159 11.59 -0.04 -2.42
C LEU A 159 12.15 1.17 -3.20
N ARG A 160 12.95 1.95 -2.52
CA ARG A 160 13.76 3.06 -3.05
C ARG A 160 15.17 2.89 -2.53
N ALA A 161 15.97 2.03 -3.19
CA ALA A 161 17.32 1.68 -2.71
C ALA A 161 18.21 2.92 -2.43
N ALA A 162 18.07 3.99 -3.22
CA ALA A 162 18.79 5.23 -2.99
C ALA A 162 18.42 5.94 -1.67
N ALA A 163 17.32 5.56 -1.02
CA ALA A 163 16.90 6.15 0.24
C ALA A 163 17.82 5.76 1.39
N ILE A 164 18.52 4.63 1.31
CA ILE A 164 19.51 4.20 2.30
C ILE A 164 20.57 5.28 2.53
N ASP A 165 21.01 5.95 1.46
CA ASP A 165 22.05 6.99 1.52
C ASP A 165 21.48 8.41 1.61
N ARG A 166 20.24 8.65 1.14
CA ARG A 166 19.71 10.00 0.86
C ARG A 166 18.42 10.32 1.59
N GLY A 167 17.83 9.34 2.27
CA GLY A 167 16.47 9.41 2.79
C GLY A 167 15.41 9.24 1.70
N CYS A 168 14.17 9.02 2.12
CA CYS A 168 13.05 8.83 1.20
C CYS A 168 12.72 10.10 0.41
N PRO A 169 12.33 9.98 -0.87
CA PRO A 169 11.89 11.12 -1.67
C PRO A 169 10.56 11.69 -1.13
N PRO A 170 10.19 12.93 -1.52
CA PRO A 170 8.88 13.48 -1.20
C PRO A 170 7.75 12.59 -1.71
N VAL A 171 6.71 12.43 -0.90
CA VAL A 171 5.52 11.64 -1.25
C VAL A 171 4.67 12.35 -2.31
N TYR A 172 3.99 11.58 -3.16
CA TYR A 172 2.96 12.10 -4.07
C TYR A 172 1.65 12.28 -3.30
N ALA A 173 0.76 13.12 -3.83
CA ALA A 173 -0.55 13.36 -3.21
C ALA A 173 -1.39 12.06 -3.15
N ASP A 174 -1.41 11.31 -4.26
CA ASP A 174 -2.14 10.06 -4.45
C ASP A 174 -1.63 9.32 -5.70
N SER A 175 -2.17 8.12 -5.98
CA SER A 175 -1.73 7.30 -7.10
C SER A 175 -1.99 7.94 -8.48
N ALA A 176 -3.02 8.79 -8.64
CA ALA A 176 -3.29 9.50 -9.89
C ALA A 176 -2.21 10.57 -10.22
N HIS A 177 -1.45 11.00 -9.23
CA HIS A 177 -0.38 11.99 -9.39
C HIS A 177 1.02 11.37 -9.52
N HIS A 178 1.12 10.04 -9.49
CA HIS A 178 2.39 9.35 -9.71
C HIS A 178 2.82 9.44 -11.19
N PRO A 179 4.13 9.62 -11.51
CA PRO A 179 4.60 9.74 -12.89
C PRO A 179 4.26 8.56 -13.80
N SER A 180 4.19 7.33 -13.26
CA SER A 180 3.83 6.12 -14.02
C SER A 180 2.39 6.11 -14.53
N THR A 181 1.50 6.89 -13.92
CA THR A 181 0.08 6.96 -14.30
C THR A 181 -0.21 8.00 -15.38
N ARG A 182 0.78 8.79 -15.79
CA ARG A 182 0.63 9.90 -16.75
C ARG A 182 1.04 9.54 -18.19
N GLN A 183 1.11 8.25 -18.54
CA GLN A 183 1.42 7.81 -19.90
C GLN A 183 0.16 7.60 -20.73
#